data_e392cc396b177a29128e61561eca210d
#
_entry.id   e392cc396b177a29128e61561eca210d
#
_cell.length_a   1.000
_cell.length_b   1.000
_cell.length_c   1.000
_cell.angle_alpha   90.00
_cell.angle_beta   90.00
_cell.angle_gamma   90.00
#
_symmetry.space_group_name_H-M   'P 1'
#
loop_
_entity.id
_entity.type
_entity.pdbx_description
1 polymer ?
#
loop_
_entity_poly.entity_id
_entity_poly.type
_entity_poly.pdbx_seq_one_letter_code
_entity_poly.pdbx_strand_id
1 'polypeptide(L)'
;MRTPILRTTLALGALVLAACGDPSAPTAVPDDRSLSSRAAVSAKPGDATIVTLAEQTGALSTLVFAIGYSDNNCGTSFAATLASNDGQYTVFAPTNAAFATLIGALGAPTVLSCDVLPTVLAFHVTRGRHTSTSVLAHNRFRMLSGEWAEVSGTTIAGAPLNLDLVNISASNGVVHVVNAVLLPPSILAALN
;
A
#
# COMPACT_ATOMS: atom_id res chain seq x y z
N MET A 1 -15.82 -60.03 2.66
CA MET A 1 -17.12 -60.72 2.38
C MET A 1 -18.07 -59.72 1.77
N ARG A 2 -18.40 -60.01 0.52
CA ARG A 2 -19.64 -59.68 -0.23
C ARG A 2 -19.89 -58.23 -0.65
N THR A 3 -19.47 -57.92 -1.88
CA THR A 3 -20.30 -57.26 -2.90
C THR A 3 -21.52 -58.12 -3.22
N PRO A 4 -22.62 -57.64 -3.83
CA PRO A 4 -22.66 -57.18 -5.21
C PRO A 4 -23.79 -56.15 -5.59
N ILE A 5 -23.68 -55.67 -6.80
CA ILE A 5 -24.49 -55.67 -8.05
C ILE A 5 -25.43 -54.46 -8.21
N LEU A 6 -25.14 -53.59 -9.15
CA LEU A 6 -25.54 -53.46 -10.55
C LEU A 6 -27.06 -53.37 -10.81
N ARG A 7 -27.52 -52.26 -11.37
CA ARG A 7 -28.55 -52.26 -12.47
C ARG A 7 -28.67 -50.91 -13.16
N THR A 8 -28.16 -50.90 -14.31
CA THR A 8 -28.47 -50.27 -15.58
C THR A 8 -29.96 -50.01 -15.81
N THR A 9 -30.35 -48.84 -16.31
CA THR A 9 -31.37 -48.65 -17.31
C THR A 9 -31.08 -47.49 -18.21
N LEU A 10 -31.04 -47.79 -19.47
CA LEU A 10 -30.90 -47.00 -20.68
C LEU A 10 -32.32 -46.44 -21.00
N ALA A 11 -32.40 -45.15 -21.40
CA ALA A 11 -33.51 -44.66 -22.21
C ALA A 11 -33.01 -43.59 -23.18
N LEU A 12 -33.14 -43.94 -24.41
CA LEU A 12 -32.89 -43.26 -25.65
C LEU A 12 -34.03 -42.23 -25.88
N GLY A 13 -33.66 -41.04 -26.38
CA GLY A 13 -34.65 -40.06 -26.86
C GLY A 13 -33.98 -38.96 -27.66
N ALA A 14 -33.81 -39.21 -28.96
CA ALA A 14 -33.38 -38.21 -29.92
C ALA A 14 -34.55 -37.27 -30.26
N LEU A 15 -34.27 -35.98 -30.33
CA LEU A 15 -35.02 -35.05 -31.19
C LEU A 15 -34.11 -33.95 -31.70
N VAL A 16 -33.85 -34.00 -32.97
CA VAL A 16 -33.16 -33.00 -33.79
C VAL A 16 -34.16 -31.90 -34.12
N LEU A 17 -33.75 -30.64 -33.88
CA LEU A 17 -34.34 -29.49 -34.59
C LEU A 17 -33.23 -28.50 -34.89
N ALA A 18 -32.94 -28.40 -36.15
CA ALA A 18 -32.09 -27.41 -36.77
C ALA A 18 -32.80 -26.04 -36.73
N ALA A 19 -32.06 -25.02 -36.32
CA ALA A 19 -32.35 -23.64 -36.66
C ALA A 19 -31.05 -22.92 -36.98
N CYS A 20 -30.94 -22.55 -38.26
CA CYS A 20 -29.99 -21.60 -38.79
C CYS A 20 -30.17 -20.23 -38.12
N GLY A 21 -29.07 -19.54 -37.88
CA GLY A 21 -29.18 -18.13 -37.51
C GLY A 21 -27.86 -17.53 -37.03
N ASP A 22 -27.24 -16.81 -37.91
CA ASP A 22 -26.43 -15.62 -37.81
C ASP A 22 -24.96 -15.72 -37.42
N PRO A 23 -24.07 -15.50 -38.40
CA PRO A 23 -22.64 -15.21 -38.11
C PRO A 23 -22.46 -13.67 -38.07
N SER A 24 -22.79 -13.04 -36.97
CA SER A 24 -22.44 -11.63 -36.72
C SER A 24 -22.36 -11.36 -35.23
N ALA A 25 -21.42 -12.05 -34.55
CA ALA A 25 -20.94 -11.62 -33.28
C ALA A 25 -19.65 -10.82 -33.51
N PRO A 26 -19.61 -9.53 -33.17
CA PRO A 26 -18.32 -8.82 -33.15
C PRO A 26 -17.45 -9.44 -32.07
N THR A 27 -16.29 -9.88 -32.50
CA THR A 27 -15.17 -10.28 -31.63
C THR A 27 -14.89 -9.12 -30.69
N ALA A 28 -15.37 -9.19 -29.48
CA ALA A 28 -14.97 -8.28 -28.41
C ALA A 28 -13.50 -8.56 -28.10
N VAL A 29 -12.62 -7.73 -28.64
CA VAL A 29 -11.24 -7.58 -28.16
C VAL A 29 -11.35 -7.23 -26.68
N PRO A 30 -10.70 -7.95 -25.76
CA PRO A 30 -10.69 -7.52 -24.37
C PRO A 30 -9.96 -6.19 -24.31
N ASP A 31 -10.71 -5.14 -23.98
CA ASP A 31 -10.22 -3.79 -23.79
C ASP A 31 -9.24 -3.81 -22.60
N ASP A 32 -7.95 -3.67 -22.92
CA ASP A 32 -6.82 -3.62 -21.98
C ASP A 32 -6.88 -2.38 -21.05
N ARG A 33 -8.01 -1.68 -21.02
CA ARG A 33 -8.27 -0.59 -20.10
C ARG A 33 -8.81 -1.00 -18.72
N SER A 34 -9.01 -2.31 -18.51
CA SER A 34 -9.63 -2.80 -17.27
C SER A 34 -8.65 -3.04 -16.12
N LEU A 35 -7.34 -2.90 -16.35
CA LEU A 35 -6.32 -3.17 -15.32
C LEU A 35 -5.89 -1.92 -14.53
N SER A 36 -6.30 -0.72 -14.96
CA SER A 36 -5.94 0.52 -14.26
C SER A 36 -6.93 0.93 -13.16
N SER A 37 -8.08 0.27 -13.07
CA SER A 37 -9.18 0.69 -12.16
C SER A 37 -9.32 -0.19 -10.91
N ARG A 38 -8.47 -1.19 -10.71
CA ARG A 38 -8.59 -2.12 -9.58
C ARG A 38 -7.72 -1.82 -8.37
N ALA A 39 -6.98 -0.72 -8.37
CA ALA A 39 -6.23 -0.28 -7.19
C ALA A 39 -7.02 0.65 -6.26
N ALA A 40 -8.25 0.99 -6.58
CA ALA A 40 -9.14 1.60 -5.61
C ALA A 40 -9.77 0.48 -4.78
N VAL A 41 -9.02 -0.03 -3.80
CA VAL A 41 -9.62 -0.79 -2.71
C VAL A 41 -10.53 0.20 -1.98
N SER A 42 -11.82 0.17 -2.34
CA SER A 42 -12.89 0.78 -1.58
C SER A 42 -13.05 -0.01 -0.27
N ALA A 43 -12.03 0.04 0.59
CA ALA A 43 -12.20 -0.32 1.97
C ALA A 43 -13.15 0.74 2.54
N LYS A 44 -14.32 0.31 2.96
CA LYS A 44 -15.24 1.14 3.74
C LYS A 44 -14.43 1.81 4.84
N PRO A 45 -14.52 3.13 5.04
CA PRO A 45 -13.73 3.81 6.05
C PRO A 45 -13.92 3.09 7.39
N GLY A 46 -12.87 2.43 7.90
CA GLY A 46 -12.85 1.86 9.22
C GLY A 46 -12.64 0.34 9.35
N ASP A 47 -12.58 -0.43 8.27
CA ASP A 47 -12.53 -1.90 8.41
C ASP A 47 -11.10 -2.48 8.46
N ALA A 48 -10.08 -1.81 7.93
CA ALA A 48 -8.69 -2.27 7.92
C ALA A 48 -7.75 -1.29 8.60
N THR A 49 -6.73 -1.80 9.29
CA THR A 49 -5.66 -0.97 9.86
C THR A 49 -4.72 -0.48 8.75
N ILE A 50 -3.87 0.50 9.08
CA ILE A 50 -2.84 1.04 8.17
C ILE A 50 -1.95 -0.10 7.63
N VAL A 51 -1.54 -1.04 8.48
CA VAL A 51 -0.70 -2.19 8.10
C VAL A 51 -1.43 -3.08 7.09
N THR A 52 -2.68 -3.45 7.39
CA THR A 52 -3.49 -4.29 6.50
C THR A 52 -3.69 -3.64 5.13
N LEU A 53 -3.93 -2.32 5.10
CA LEU A 53 -4.06 -1.58 3.84
C LEU A 53 -2.75 -1.56 3.05
N ALA A 54 -1.61 -1.39 3.72
CA ALA A 54 -0.31 -1.42 3.08
C ALA A 54 0.01 -2.80 2.49
N GLU A 55 -0.32 -3.87 3.20
CA GLU A 55 -0.15 -5.26 2.74
C GLU A 55 -1.01 -5.58 1.50
N GLN A 56 -2.23 -5.06 1.46
CA GLN A 56 -3.15 -5.23 0.33
C GLN A 56 -2.75 -4.40 -0.90
N THR A 57 -1.90 -3.38 -0.71
CA THR A 57 -1.45 -2.49 -1.77
C THR A 57 -0.09 -2.93 -2.29
N GLY A 58 -0.03 -3.64 -3.40
CA GLY A 58 1.23 -4.15 -3.97
C GLY A 58 2.30 -3.07 -4.25
N ALA A 59 1.89 -1.82 -4.45
CA ALA A 59 2.81 -0.69 -4.63
C ALA A 59 3.57 -0.29 -3.34
N LEU A 60 3.16 -0.79 -2.17
CA LEU A 60 3.75 -0.51 -0.86
C LEU A 60 4.47 -1.72 -0.25
N SER A 61 4.67 -2.79 -0.99
CA SER A 61 5.27 -4.04 -0.48
C SER A 61 6.67 -3.83 0.10
N THR A 62 7.47 -2.92 -0.47
CA THR A 62 8.79 -2.58 0.07
C THR A 62 8.70 -1.86 1.42
N LEU A 63 7.69 -1.01 1.62
CA LEU A 63 7.43 -0.39 2.93
C LEU A 63 7.08 -1.43 3.99
N VAL A 64 6.19 -2.38 3.67
CA VAL A 64 5.82 -3.48 4.56
C VAL A 64 7.03 -4.32 4.92
N PHE A 65 7.86 -4.66 3.93
CA PHE A 65 9.14 -5.35 4.16
C PHE A 65 10.06 -4.56 5.08
N ALA A 66 10.22 -3.25 4.85
CA ALA A 66 11.09 -2.39 5.66
C ALA A 66 10.62 -2.29 7.12
N ILE A 67 9.31 -2.22 7.36
CA ILE A 67 8.72 -2.24 8.71
C ILE A 67 9.03 -3.58 9.39
N GLY A 68 8.72 -4.71 8.73
CA GLY A 68 9.00 -6.05 9.28
C GLY A 68 10.50 -6.28 9.53
N TYR A 69 11.35 -5.82 8.63
CA TYR A 69 12.81 -5.89 8.80
C TYR A 69 13.27 -5.09 10.02
N SER A 70 12.80 -3.85 10.18
CA SER A 70 13.11 -2.99 11.33
C SER A 70 12.66 -3.62 12.65
N ASP A 71 11.45 -4.16 12.70
CA ASP A 71 10.91 -4.77 13.92
C ASP A 71 11.67 -6.05 14.30
N ASN A 72 12.08 -6.87 13.32
CA ASN A 72 12.80 -8.12 13.57
C ASN A 72 14.30 -7.93 13.88
N ASN A 73 14.95 -6.93 13.29
CA ASN A 73 16.40 -6.77 13.35
C ASN A 73 16.86 -5.59 14.21
N CYS A 74 16.01 -4.55 14.34
CA CYS A 74 16.38 -3.31 15.03
C CYS A 74 15.60 -3.09 16.33
N GLY A 75 14.78 -4.05 16.76
CA GLY A 75 14.06 -4.00 18.02
C GLY A 75 12.98 -2.92 18.07
N THR A 76 12.41 -2.55 16.92
CA THR A 76 11.28 -1.63 16.84
C THR A 76 9.94 -2.39 16.97
N SER A 77 8.83 -1.66 17.02
CA SER A 77 7.49 -2.21 17.07
C SER A 77 6.52 -1.40 16.20
N PHE A 78 6.99 -0.99 15.02
CA PHE A 78 6.18 -0.17 14.11
C PHE A 78 4.93 -0.90 13.62
N ALA A 79 5.05 -2.19 13.26
CA ALA A 79 3.91 -2.98 12.84
C ALA A 79 2.84 -3.05 13.93
N ALA A 80 3.22 -3.32 15.18
CA ALA A 80 2.29 -3.34 16.31
C ALA A 80 1.67 -1.95 16.56
N THR A 81 2.46 -0.89 16.51
CA THR A 81 2.00 0.49 16.71
C THR A 81 0.98 0.91 15.64
N LEU A 82 1.27 0.60 14.37
CA LEU A 82 0.41 0.94 13.24
C LEU A 82 -0.75 -0.05 13.01
N ALA A 83 -0.74 -1.19 13.69
CA ALA A 83 -1.86 -2.13 13.74
C ALA A 83 -2.81 -1.86 14.92
N SER A 84 -2.34 -1.19 15.98
CA SER A 84 -3.17 -0.88 17.14
C SER A 84 -4.20 0.21 16.83
N ASN A 85 -5.34 0.16 17.50
CA ASN A 85 -6.36 1.21 17.45
C ASN A 85 -6.24 2.19 18.63
N ASP A 86 -5.12 2.18 19.37
CA ASP A 86 -4.91 3.02 20.53
C ASP A 86 -4.59 4.49 20.18
N GLY A 87 -4.40 4.79 18.91
CA GLY A 87 -4.13 6.12 18.40
C GLY A 87 -4.59 6.33 16.97
N GLN A 88 -4.60 7.58 16.55
CA GLN A 88 -4.81 7.95 15.16
C GLN A 88 -3.49 8.42 14.57
N TYR A 89 -3.19 7.94 13.38
CA TYR A 89 -1.93 8.24 12.69
C TYR A 89 -2.19 8.70 11.26
N THR A 90 -1.29 9.52 10.76
CA THR A 90 -1.18 9.78 9.32
C THR A 90 0.15 9.23 8.85
N VAL A 91 0.11 8.36 7.86
CA VAL A 91 1.31 7.72 7.28
C VAL A 91 1.54 8.24 5.87
N PHE A 92 2.73 8.73 5.61
CA PHE A 92 3.22 9.08 4.29
C PHE A 92 3.96 7.87 3.73
N ALA A 93 3.27 7.06 2.91
CA ALA A 93 3.75 5.77 2.44
C ALA A 93 4.51 5.90 1.11
N PRO A 94 5.84 5.70 1.09
CA PRO A 94 6.61 5.74 -0.15
C PRO A 94 6.32 4.51 -1.00
N THR A 95 6.28 4.72 -2.32
CA THR A 95 6.11 3.64 -3.29
C THR A 95 7.36 2.75 -3.37
N ASN A 96 7.22 1.55 -3.94
CA ASN A 96 8.37 0.66 -4.22
C ASN A 96 9.43 1.37 -5.09
N ALA A 97 8.99 2.20 -6.06
CA ALA A 97 9.90 2.98 -6.90
C ALA A 97 10.68 4.03 -6.11
N ALA A 98 10.04 4.67 -5.11
CA ALA A 98 10.71 5.61 -4.21
C ALA A 98 11.84 4.93 -3.42
N PHE A 99 11.58 3.73 -2.90
CA PHE A 99 12.62 2.93 -2.22
C PHE A 99 13.74 2.49 -3.18
N ALA A 100 13.40 2.06 -4.40
CA ALA A 100 14.39 1.68 -5.39
C ALA A 100 15.34 2.83 -5.72
N THR A 101 14.81 4.05 -5.85
CA THR A 101 15.60 5.26 -6.06
C THR A 101 16.53 5.55 -4.88
N LEU A 102 16.02 5.45 -3.65
CA LEU A 102 16.83 5.68 -2.45
C LEU A 102 17.95 4.63 -2.31
N ILE A 103 17.62 3.36 -2.51
CA ILE A 103 18.58 2.26 -2.46
C ILE A 103 19.65 2.42 -3.55
N GLY A 104 19.26 2.87 -4.75
CA GLY A 104 20.19 3.17 -5.84
C GLY A 104 21.16 4.31 -5.51
N ALA A 105 20.72 5.29 -4.72
CA ALA A 105 21.53 6.43 -4.33
C ALA A 105 22.49 6.13 -3.15
N LEU A 106 21.99 5.43 -2.12
CA LEU A 106 22.70 5.23 -0.85
C LEU A 106 23.24 3.81 -0.65
N GLY A 107 22.77 2.85 -1.43
CA GLY A 107 23.03 1.43 -1.24
C GLY A 107 22.13 0.78 -0.18
N ALA A 108 21.74 -0.47 -0.43
CA ALA A 108 20.86 -1.23 0.47
C ALA A 108 21.41 -1.37 1.91
N PRO A 109 22.72 -1.63 2.16
CA PRO A 109 23.23 -1.75 3.53
C PRO A 109 23.05 -0.49 4.36
N THR A 110 23.17 0.70 3.75
CA THR A 110 22.96 1.98 4.43
C THR A 110 21.51 2.19 4.80
N VAL A 111 20.60 1.95 3.84
CA VAL A 111 19.16 2.15 4.03
C VAL A 111 18.58 1.17 5.05
N LEU A 112 19.05 -0.07 5.08
CA LEU A 112 18.59 -1.12 5.99
C LEU A 112 19.34 -1.16 7.32
N SER A 113 20.27 -0.23 7.58
CA SER A 113 20.98 -0.19 8.86
C SER A 113 20.03 0.20 10.00
N CYS A 114 20.26 -0.34 11.20
CA CYS A 114 19.46 -0.02 12.38
C CYS A 114 19.67 1.41 12.90
N ASP A 115 20.69 2.09 12.45
CA ASP A 115 20.91 3.52 12.76
C ASP A 115 20.03 4.44 11.89
N VAL A 116 19.70 3.99 10.67
CA VAL A 116 18.97 4.80 9.66
C VAL A 116 17.52 4.41 9.56
N LEU A 117 17.23 3.13 9.32
CA LEU A 117 15.89 2.66 8.97
C LEU A 117 14.81 3.01 10.00
N PRO A 118 14.98 2.79 11.32
CA PRO A 118 13.98 3.14 12.31
C PRO A 118 13.64 4.63 12.32
N THR A 119 14.67 5.48 12.22
CA THR A 119 14.51 6.94 12.20
C THR A 119 13.76 7.40 10.95
N VAL A 120 14.09 6.84 9.79
CA VAL A 120 13.41 7.10 8.52
C VAL A 120 11.95 6.64 8.58
N LEU A 121 11.67 5.42 9.07
CA LEU A 121 10.29 4.93 9.22
C LEU A 121 9.46 5.79 10.18
N ALA A 122 10.03 6.17 11.33
CA ALA A 122 9.38 7.08 12.27
C ALA A 122 9.13 8.48 11.66
N PHE A 123 9.97 8.93 10.73
CA PHE A 123 9.81 10.19 10.01
C PHE A 123 8.72 10.14 8.92
N HIS A 124 8.17 8.98 8.60
CA HIS A 124 7.04 8.82 7.71
C HIS A 124 5.69 8.82 8.41
N VAL A 125 5.66 8.91 9.73
CA VAL A 125 4.44 8.81 10.54
C VAL A 125 4.29 10.04 11.42
N THR A 126 3.10 10.63 11.43
CA THR A 126 2.71 11.68 12.37
C THR A 126 1.46 11.28 13.14
N ARG A 127 1.30 11.83 14.34
CA ARG A 127 0.10 11.61 15.16
C ARG A 127 -1.07 12.43 14.62
N GLY A 128 -2.26 11.88 14.76
CA GLY A 128 -3.49 12.50 14.29
C GLY A 128 -3.90 12.04 12.90
N ARG A 129 -5.16 12.32 12.59
CA ARG A 129 -5.77 11.99 11.29
C ARG A 129 -5.82 13.25 10.44
N HIS A 130 -4.88 13.40 9.52
CA HIS A 130 -4.78 14.57 8.65
C HIS A 130 -5.17 14.18 7.22
N THR A 131 -6.16 14.85 6.67
CA THR A 131 -6.51 14.73 5.25
C THR A 131 -5.47 15.45 4.39
N SER A 132 -5.39 15.14 3.10
CA SER A 132 -4.49 15.82 2.16
C SER A 132 -4.69 17.33 2.18
N THR A 133 -5.94 17.80 2.22
CA THR A 133 -6.26 19.24 2.35
C THR A 133 -5.68 19.83 3.64
N SER A 134 -5.80 19.11 4.76
CA SER A 134 -5.21 19.52 6.03
C SER A 134 -3.68 19.51 5.96
N VAL A 135 -3.09 18.48 5.34
CA VAL A 135 -1.62 18.39 5.16
C VAL A 135 -1.12 19.60 4.38
N LEU A 136 -1.74 19.93 3.25
CA LEU A 136 -1.32 21.03 2.39
C LEU A 136 -1.59 22.42 2.97
N ALA A 137 -2.47 22.52 3.98
CA ALA A 137 -2.76 23.77 4.69
C ALA A 137 -1.79 24.08 5.84
N HIS A 138 -0.96 23.12 6.25
CA HIS A 138 0.05 23.30 7.29
C HIS A 138 1.43 23.53 6.70
N ASN A 139 2.28 24.26 7.41
CA ASN A 139 3.65 24.51 6.98
C ASN A 139 4.62 23.38 7.39
N ARG A 140 4.29 22.61 8.43
CA ARG A 140 5.12 21.52 8.93
C ARG A 140 4.35 20.58 9.85
N PHE A 141 4.83 19.33 9.96
CA PHE A 141 4.33 18.32 10.89
C PHE A 141 5.45 17.81 11.78
N ARG A 142 5.13 17.55 13.05
CA ARG A 142 6.03 16.84 13.94
C ARG A 142 5.84 15.34 13.74
N MET A 143 6.90 14.69 13.29
CA MET A 143 6.88 13.27 12.98
C MET A 143 7.16 12.43 14.24
N LEU A 144 6.92 11.12 14.19
CA LEU A 144 7.20 10.22 15.33
C LEU A 144 8.69 10.13 15.65
N SER A 145 9.60 10.41 14.70
CA SER A 145 11.02 10.57 14.96
C SER A 145 11.36 11.74 15.89
N GLY A 146 10.40 12.64 16.12
CA GLY A 146 10.59 13.89 16.88
C GLY A 146 11.03 15.08 16.04
N GLU A 147 11.39 14.85 14.78
CA GLU A 147 11.81 15.89 13.84
C GLU A 147 10.62 16.52 13.10
N TRP A 148 10.85 17.67 12.46
CA TRP A 148 9.84 18.39 11.69
C TRP A 148 9.97 18.07 10.21
N ALA A 149 8.87 17.67 9.60
CA ALA A 149 8.72 17.57 8.15
C ALA A 149 8.04 18.84 7.62
N GLU A 150 8.75 19.61 6.80
CA GLU A 150 8.22 20.82 6.18
C GLU A 150 7.30 20.48 5.02
N VAL A 151 6.25 21.27 4.85
CA VAL A 151 5.31 21.17 3.73
C VAL A 151 5.48 22.39 2.84
N SER A 152 5.66 22.16 1.56
CA SER A 152 5.80 23.21 0.56
C SER A 152 5.03 22.82 -0.71
N GLY A 153 3.99 23.60 -1.03
CA GLY A 153 3.10 23.25 -2.14
C GLY A 153 2.50 21.87 -1.98
N THR A 154 2.82 20.93 -2.87
CA THR A 154 2.34 19.55 -2.84
C THR A 154 3.41 18.56 -2.34
N THR A 155 4.47 19.06 -1.70
CA THR A 155 5.56 18.21 -1.17
C THR A 155 5.59 18.24 0.35
N ILE A 156 6.03 17.12 0.96
CA ILE A 156 6.34 17.02 2.38
C ILE A 156 7.77 16.51 2.54
N ALA A 157 8.59 17.23 3.30
CA ALA A 157 10.03 16.97 3.44
C ALA A 157 10.73 16.77 2.07
N GLY A 158 10.32 17.53 1.05
CA GLY A 158 10.83 17.40 -0.32
C GLY A 158 10.22 16.25 -1.14
N ALA A 159 9.46 15.35 -0.54
CA ALA A 159 8.81 14.25 -1.25
C ALA A 159 7.46 14.68 -1.82
N PRO A 160 7.20 14.52 -3.14
CA PRO A 160 5.91 14.84 -3.73
C PRO A 160 4.82 13.88 -3.25
N LEU A 161 3.65 14.43 -2.83
CA LEU A 161 2.47 13.63 -2.59
C LEU A 161 1.92 13.11 -3.93
N ASN A 162 1.54 11.85 -3.96
CA ASN A 162 0.79 11.29 -5.07
C ASN A 162 -0.70 11.65 -4.89
N LEU A 163 -1.14 12.72 -5.55
CA LEU A 163 -2.48 13.26 -5.36
C LEU A 163 -3.61 12.33 -5.81
N ASP A 164 -3.31 11.31 -6.59
CA ASP A 164 -4.28 10.28 -7.00
C ASP A 164 -4.47 9.21 -5.92
N LEU A 165 -3.51 9.08 -5.00
CA LEU A 165 -3.47 8.06 -3.94
C LEU A 165 -3.32 8.69 -2.54
N VAL A 166 -4.13 9.70 -2.26
CA VAL A 166 -4.22 10.35 -0.94
C VAL A 166 -5.54 10.00 -0.23
N ASN A 167 -5.60 10.28 1.06
CA ASN A 167 -6.79 10.07 1.90
C ASN A 167 -7.27 8.61 1.96
N ILE A 168 -6.36 7.64 1.83
CA ILE A 168 -6.69 6.23 2.03
C ILE A 168 -7.01 6.03 3.49
N SER A 169 -8.29 5.76 3.78
CA SER A 169 -8.82 5.74 5.14
C SER A 169 -8.60 4.37 5.79
N ALA A 170 -7.96 4.35 6.94
CA ALA A 170 -7.80 3.20 7.82
C ALA A 170 -8.63 3.35 9.10
N SER A 171 -8.87 2.26 9.85
CA SER A 171 -9.52 2.31 11.17
C SER A 171 -8.77 3.21 12.15
N ASN A 172 -7.46 3.13 12.12
CA ASN A 172 -6.55 3.83 13.01
C ASN A 172 -5.79 5.00 12.35
N GLY A 173 -6.26 5.50 11.18
CA GLY A 173 -5.62 6.67 10.57
C GLY A 173 -5.91 6.91 9.10
N VAL A 174 -4.99 7.60 8.46
CA VAL A 174 -5.01 7.92 7.02
C VAL A 174 -3.64 7.62 6.41
N VAL A 175 -3.64 7.10 5.20
CA VAL A 175 -2.43 6.89 4.41
C VAL A 175 -2.42 7.83 3.21
N HIS A 176 -1.29 8.49 2.99
CA HIS A 176 -0.99 9.27 1.79
C HIS A 176 0.21 8.66 1.09
N VAL A 177 0.06 8.30 -0.16
CA VAL A 177 1.19 7.77 -0.94
C VAL A 177 2.09 8.94 -1.38
N VAL A 178 3.40 8.73 -1.26
CA VAL A 178 4.43 9.68 -1.70
C VAL A 178 5.38 9.05 -2.73
N ASN A 179 5.87 9.85 -3.64
CA ASN A 179 6.70 9.39 -4.76
C ASN A 179 8.20 9.43 -4.45
N ALA A 180 8.57 9.82 -3.23
CA ALA A 180 9.94 9.74 -2.72
C ALA A 180 9.94 9.35 -1.24
N VAL A 181 11.04 8.80 -0.75
CA VAL A 181 11.22 8.50 0.69
C VAL A 181 11.53 9.80 1.43
N LEU A 182 10.82 10.06 2.52
CA LEU A 182 11.08 11.21 3.39
C LEU A 182 12.38 10.94 4.18
N LEU A 183 13.36 11.81 4.01
CA LEU A 183 14.61 11.73 4.77
C LEU A 183 14.62 12.79 5.87
N PRO A 184 14.80 12.38 7.14
CA PRO A 184 14.93 13.32 8.25
C PRO A 184 16.18 14.21 8.08
N PRO A 185 16.13 15.47 8.51
CA PRO A 185 17.29 16.37 8.48
C PRO A 185 18.54 15.80 9.13
N SER A 186 18.40 15.04 10.21
CA SER A 186 19.52 14.35 10.89
C SER A 186 20.20 13.33 9.98
N ILE A 187 19.44 12.56 9.22
CA ILE A 187 19.99 11.57 8.27
C ILE A 187 20.63 12.28 7.07
N LEU A 188 19.99 13.32 6.54
CA LEU A 188 20.56 14.13 5.45
C LEU A 188 21.91 14.75 5.85
N ALA A 189 22.04 15.22 7.09
CA ALA A 189 23.28 15.76 7.61
C ALA A 189 24.37 14.69 7.79
N ALA A 190 24.00 13.45 8.08
CA ALA A 190 24.94 12.33 8.23
C ALA A 190 25.44 11.75 6.90
N LEU A 191 24.72 12.02 5.80
CA LEU A 191 25.05 11.54 4.45
C LEU A 191 25.89 12.53 3.63
N ASN A 192 26.09 13.78 4.11
CA ASN A 192 26.93 14.82 3.51
C ASN A 192 28.28 14.90 4.22
#